data_0abc26fd762e3cf24b3eaf23da262784
#
_entry.id   0abc26fd762e3cf24b3eaf23da262784
#
_cell.length_a   1.000
_cell.length_b   1.000
_cell.length_c   1.000
_cell.angle_alpha   90.00
_cell.angle_beta   90.00
_cell.angle_gamma   90.00
#
_symmetry.space_group_name_H-M   'P 1'
#
loop_
_entity.id
_entity.type
_entity.pdbx_description
1 polymer ?
#
loop_
_entity_poly.entity_id
_entity_poly.type
_entity_poly.pdbx_seq_one_letter_code
_entity_poly.pdbx_strand_id
1 'polypeptide(L)'
;AVLLIYYTFVYTVLSGSSLSVLALTAENEDNVGLIVAAVLVAAVSMVKFLPLFYLIGKRWGPMFIDYSFMGHPPLWFRKLENFIYRHPGFCLLLSFIPFSPIPATIIVVIAGIKRTKGWVIGTYVLVYAIALKCFYVYLGLTFGATVRETLVTIERYVTWITFALLGYMFFTMWL
;
A
#
# COMPACT_ATOMS: atom_id res chain seq x y z
N ALA A 1 -0.12 -11.57 12.20
CA ALA A 1 -0.60 -12.92 11.86
C ALA A 1 -1.90 -13.24 12.59
N VAL A 2 -1.95 -13.31 13.94
CA VAL A 2 -3.16 -13.65 14.74
C VAL A 2 -4.39 -12.83 14.36
N LEU A 3 -4.24 -11.49 14.20
CA LEU A 3 -5.32 -10.60 13.77
C LEU A 3 -5.83 -10.91 12.34
N LEU A 4 -4.98 -11.40 11.46
CA LEU A 4 -5.37 -11.75 10.10
C LEU A 4 -6.28 -12.98 10.07
N ILE A 5 -6.11 -13.94 10.96
CA ILE A 5 -6.86 -15.20 10.97
C ILE A 5 -8.14 -15.08 11.80
N TYR A 6 -8.05 -14.53 13.01
CA TYR A 6 -9.22 -14.47 13.91
C TYR A 6 -10.11 -13.26 13.70
N TYR A 7 -9.55 -12.17 13.14
CA TYR A 7 -10.27 -10.91 12.93
C TYR A 7 -9.94 -10.31 11.56
N THR A 8 -10.06 -11.11 10.51
CA THR A 8 -9.71 -10.75 9.12
C THR A 8 -10.37 -9.44 8.70
N PHE A 9 -11.64 -9.23 9.04
CA PHE A 9 -12.34 -7.99 8.72
C PHE A 9 -11.76 -6.79 9.46
N VAL A 10 -11.52 -6.90 10.77
CA VAL A 10 -10.92 -5.82 11.58
C VAL A 10 -9.51 -5.49 11.09
N TYR A 11 -8.73 -6.50 10.75
CA TYR A 11 -7.40 -6.29 10.19
C TYR A 11 -7.47 -5.59 8.82
N THR A 12 -8.45 -5.92 7.98
CA THR A 12 -8.70 -5.26 6.69
C THR A 12 -9.04 -3.78 6.88
N VAL A 13 -9.88 -3.45 7.86
CA VAL A 13 -10.25 -2.06 8.20
C VAL A 13 -9.04 -1.26 8.65
N LEU A 14 -8.19 -1.85 9.48
CA LEU A 14 -7.03 -1.15 10.05
C LEU A 14 -5.88 -0.99 9.06
N SER A 15 -5.52 -2.05 8.36
CA SER A 15 -4.34 -2.11 7.51
C SER A 15 -4.59 -1.68 6.06
N GLY A 16 -5.81 -1.91 5.55
CA GLY A 16 -6.12 -1.78 4.12
C GLY A 16 -5.32 -2.77 3.25
N SER A 17 -4.83 -3.87 3.84
CA SER A 17 -4.01 -4.86 3.16
C SER A 17 -4.77 -5.56 2.04
N SER A 18 -4.11 -5.83 0.92
CA SER A 18 -4.70 -6.58 -0.18
C SER A 18 -4.79 -8.07 0.15
N LEU A 19 -3.83 -8.59 0.93
CA LEU A 19 -3.85 -9.98 1.37
C LEU A 19 -5.00 -10.25 2.34
N SER A 20 -5.39 -9.29 3.17
CA SER A 20 -6.54 -9.44 4.06
C SER A 20 -7.87 -9.47 3.29
N VAL A 21 -8.01 -8.69 2.21
CA VAL A 21 -9.17 -8.76 1.32
C VAL A 21 -9.26 -10.12 0.64
N LEU A 22 -8.12 -10.63 0.15
CA LEU A 22 -8.04 -11.95 -0.47
C LEU A 22 -8.43 -13.06 0.52
N ALA A 23 -7.88 -13.05 1.74
CA ALA A 23 -8.20 -14.02 2.79
C ALA A 23 -9.68 -13.97 3.18
N LEU A 24 -10.22 -12.76 3.39
CA LEU A 24 -11.63 -12.56 3.74
C LEU A 24 -12.57 -13.06 2.66
N THR A 25 -12.21 -12.84 1.39
CA THR A 25 -12.99 -13.33 0.24
C THR A 25 -12.97 -14.86 0.17
N ALA A 26 -11.81 -15.47 0.39
CA ALA A 26 -11.65 -16.93 0.41
C ALA A 26 -12.40 -17.61 1.58
N GLU A 27 -12.63 -16.90 2.69
CA GLU A 27 -13.38 -17.40 3.84
C GLU A 27 -14.90 -17.20 3.72
N ASN A 28 -15.35 -16.20 2.94
CA ASN A 28 -16.75 -15.77 2.88
C ASN A 28 -17.25 -15.66 1.43
N GLU A 29 -17.02 -16.69 0.61
CA GLU A 29 -17.35 -16.69 -0.82
C GLU A 29 -18.83 -16.38 -1.09
N ASP A 30 -19.74 -16.85 -0.22
CA ASP A 30 -21.19 -16.69 -0.37
C ASP A 30 -21.71 -15.32 0.08
N ASN A 31 -20.92 -14.53 0.80
CA ASN A 31 -21.35 -13.26 1.37
C ASN A 31 -20.85 -12.06 0.57
N VAL A 32 -21.49 -11.81 -0.58
CA VAL A 32 -21.15 -10.70 -1.49
C VAL A 32 -21.20 -9.34 -0.79
N GLY A 33 -22.13 -9.12 0.14
CA GLY A 33 -22.23 -7.87 0.89
C GLY A 33 -21.00 -7.59 1.74
N LEU A 34 -20.48 -8.62 2.42
CA LEU A 34 -19.27 -8.51 3.22
C LEU A 34 -18.03 -8.25 2.34
N ILE A 35 -17.93 -8.90 1.19
CA ILE A 35 -16.83 -8.72 0.24
C ILE A 35 -16.81 -7.28 -0.29
N VAL A 36 -17.96 -6.76 -0.71
CA VAL A 36 -18.07 -5.37 -1.20
C VAL A 36 -17.71 -4.37 -0.10
N ALA A 37 -18.22 -4.56 1.11
CA ALA A 37 -17.85 -3.72 2.25
C ALA A 37 -16.35 -3.76 2.53
N ALA A 38 -15.73 -4.95 2.50
CA ALA A 38 -14.30 -5.12 2.71
C ALA A 38 -13.47 -4.41 1.63
N VAL A 39 -13.86 -4.48 0.37
CA VAL A 39 -13.21 -3.77 -0.75
C VAL A 39 -13.23 -2.27 -0.53
N LEU A 40 -14.41 -1.70 -0.22
CA LEU A 40 -14.57 -0.26 -0.03
C LEU A 40 -13.76 0.23 1.19
N VAL A 41 -13.88 -0.45 2.31
CA VAL A 41 -13.17 -0.09 3.53
C VAL A 41 -11.65 -0.25 3.37
N ALA A 42 -11.19 -1.32 2.72
CA ALA A 42 -9.77 -1.53 2.44
C ALA A 42 -9.20 -0.48 1.48
N ALA A 43 -9.96 -0.08 0.46
CA ALA A 43 -9.55 0.97 -0.47
C ALA A 43 -9.42 2.32 0.26
N VAL A 44 -10.40 2.72 1.05
CA VAL A 44 -10.35 3.94 1.86
C VAL A 44 -9.21 3.89 2.88
N SER A 45 -9.03 2.75 3.56
CA SER A 45 -7.97 2.56 4.53
C SER A 45 -6.57 2.66 3.90
N MET A 46 -6.39 2.18 2.68
CA MET A 46 -5.13 2.31 1.94
C MET A 46 -4.82 3.77 1.58
N VAL A 47 -5.84 4.56 1.30
CA VAL A 47 -5.72 5.95 0.82
C VAL A 47 -5.64 6.96 1.97
N LYS A 48 -6.01 6.59 3.20
CA LYS A 48 -6.16 7.51 4.36
C LYS A 48 -4.96 8.41 4.66
N PHE A 49 -3.74 7.96 4.39
CA PHE A 49 -2.52 8.73 4.65
C PHE A 49 -2.04 9.56 3.45
N LEU A 50 -2.60 9.37 2.26
CA LEU A 50 -2.16 10.09 1.06
C LEU A 50 -2.37 11.60 1.14
N PRO A 51 -3.46 12.14 1.73
CA PRO A 51 -3.58 13.57 1.93
C PRO A 51 -2.44 14.17 2.76
N LEU A 52 -1.94 13.41 3.74
CA LEU A 52 -0.79 13.81 4.56
C LEU A 52 0.48 13.91 3.70
N PHE A 53 0.78 12.89 2.90
CA PHE A 53 1.94 12.91 1.99
C PHE A 53 1.84 14.01 0.95
N TYR A 54 0.64 14.29 0.42
CA TYR A 54 0.41 15.41 -0.47
C TYR A 54 0.70 16.76 0.22
N LEU A 55 0.23 16.95 1.46
CA LEU A 55 0.46 18.18 2.24
C LEU A 55 1.94 18.33 2.61
N ILE A 56 2.63 17.25 2.94
CA ILE A 56 4.08 17.25 3.18
C ILE A 56 4.79 17.73 1.91
N GLY A 57 4.47 17.17 0.76
CA GLY A 57 5.02 17.62 -0.53
C GLY A 57 4.74 19.10 -0.81
N LYS A 58 3.51 19.55 -0.58
CA LYS A 58 3.08 20.92 -0.85
C LYS A 58 3.74 21.96 0.06
N ARG A 59 3.94 21.64 1.34
CA ARG A 59 4.49 22.59 2.33
C ARG A 59 6.00 22.54 2.44
N TRP A 60 6.56 21.35 2.50
CA TRP A 60 7.97 21.14 2.81
C TRP A 60 8.78 20.57 1.65
N GLY A 61 8.12 20.12 0.59
CA GLY A 61 8.80 19.50 -0.55
C GLY A 61 9.87 20.36 -1.21
N PRO A 62 9.63 21.66 -1.51
CA PRO A 62 10.67 22.54 -2.05
C PRO A 62 11.88 22.68 -1.11
N MET A 63 11.61 22.92 0.19
CA MET A 63 12.66 23.03 1.21
C MET A 63 13.45 21.71 1.37
N PHE A 64 12.76 20.56 1.31
CA PHE A 64 13.40 19.25 1.37
C PHE A 64 14.32 19.01 0.15
N ILE A 65 13.89 19.39 -1.05
CA ILE A 65 14.70 19.29 -2.27
C ILE A 65 15.94 20.19 -2.15
N ASP A 66 15.75 21.43 -1.75
CA ASP A 66 16.84 22.39 -1.59
C ASP A 66 17.85 21.90 -0.55
N TYR A 67 17.38 21.38 0.58
CA TYR A 67 18.24 20.82 1.62
C TYR A 67 18.96 19.55 1.15
N SER A 68 18.23 18.62 0.51
CA SER A 68 18.79 17.32 0.08
C SER A 68 19.82 17.45 -1.04
N PHE A 69 19.68 18.46 -1.91
CA PHE A 69 20.54 18.67 -3.08
C PHE A 69 21.33 19.98 -3.02
N MET A 70 21.41 20.63 -1.86
CA MET A 70 22.13 21.91 -1.67
C MET A 70 21.73 22.97 -2.72
N GLY A 71 20.44 23.03 -3.06
CA GLY A 71 19.90 23.95 -4.06
C GLY A 71 20.11 23.54 -5.53
N HIS A 72 20.84 22.45 -5.79
CA HIS A 72 21.18 22.00 -7.16
C HIS A 72 20.69 20.56 -7.41
N PRO A 73 19.38 20.33 -7.57
CA PRO A 73 18.87 18.99 -7.85
C PRO A 73 19.41 18.45 -9.18
N PRO A 74 19.87 17.19 -9.22
CA PRO A 74 20.47 16.60 -10.41
C PRO A 74 19.46 16.50 -11.56
N LEU A 75 19.96 16.48 -12.80
CA LEU A 75 19.13 16.47 -14.00
C LEU A 75 18.17 15.27 -14.07
N TRP A 76 18.60 14.11 -13.57
CA TRP A 76 17.74 12.93 -13.54
C TRP A 76 16.52 13.11 -12.63
N PHE A 77 16.70 13.78 -11.46
CA PHE A 77 15.62 14.07 -10.54
C PHE A 77 14.62 15.07 -11.17
N ARG A 78 15.10 16.13 -11.81
CA ARG A 78 14.24 17.09 -12.53
C ARG A 78 13.46 16.42 -13.69
N LYS A 79 14.10 15.49 -14.41
CA LYS A 79 13.41 14.71 -15.46
C LYS A 79 12.32 13.82 -14.89
N LEU A 80 12.60 13.11 -13.79
CA LEU A 80 11.63 12.28 -13.09
C LEU A 80 10.47 13.11 -12.56
N GLU A 81 10.74 14.22 -11.88
CA GLU A 81 9.76 15.15 -11.37
C GLU A 81 8.84 15.69 -12.48
N ASN A 82 9.40 16.10 -13.60
CA ASN A 82 8.63 16.59 -14.75
C ASN A 82 7.81 15.47 -15.42
N PHE A 83 8.33 14.25 -15.47
CA PHE A 83 7.60 13.10 -15.99
C PHE A 83 6.38 12.78 -15.12
N ILE A 84 6.56 12.72 -13.80
CA ILE A 84 5.47 12.48 -12.85
C ILE A 84 4.43 13.60 -12.94
N TYR A 85 4.87 14.85 -13.11
CA TYR A 85 3.96 15.99 -13.25
C TYR A 85 3.12 15.91 -14.53
N ARG A 86 3.73 15.51 -15.64
CA ARG A 86 3.01 15.37 -16.93
C ARG A 86 2.03 14.21 -16.97
N HIS A 87 2.38 13.11 -16.31
CA HIS A 87 1.62 11.86 -16.37
C HIS A 87 1.35 11.28 -14.97
N PRO A 88 0.69 12.04 -14.06
CA PRO A 88 0.51 11.59 -12.68
C PRO A 88 -0.31 10.31 -12.57
N GLY A 89 -1.36 10.15 -13.40
CA GLY A 89 -2.18 8.95 -13.42
C GLY A 89 -1.40 7.71 -13.85
N PHE A 90 -0.57 7.81 -14.89
CA PHE A 90 0.25 6.70 -15.36
C PHE A 90 1.31 6.29 -14.32
N CYS A 91 1.96 7.26 -13.70
CA CYS A 91 2.94 6.98 -12.65
C CYS A 91 2.29 6.31 -11.43
N LEU A 92 1.10 6.77 -11.04
CA LEU A 92 0.32 6.14 -9.98
C LEU A 92 -0.09 4.71 -10.36
N LEU A 93 -0.56 4.48 -11.58
CA LEU A 93 -0.88 3.14 -12.06
C LEU A 93 0.31 2.19 -11.93
N LEU A 94 1.49 2.62 -12.39
CA LEU A 94 2.72 1.83 -12.25
C LEU A 94 3.08 1.54 -10.80
N SER A 95 2.86 2.49 -9.89
CA SER A 95 3.18 2.31 -8.46
C SER A 95 2.27 1.32 -7.73
N PHE A 96 1.07 1.06 -8.27
CA PHE A 96 0.15 0.06 -7.72
C PHE A 96 0.44 -1.37 -8.22
N ILE A 97 1.32 -1.53 -9.21
CA ILE A 97 1.77 -2.85 -9.64
C ILE A 97 2.62 -3.47 -8.51
N PRO A 98 2.35 -4.72 -8.11
CA PRO A 98 3.19 -5.44 -7.16
C PRO A 98 4.66 -5.39 -7.57
N PHE A 99 5.56 -5.14 -6.63
CA PHE A 99 7.01 -5.00 -6.85
C PHE A 99 7.44 -3.75 -7.63
N SER A 100 6.57 -2.74 -7.77
CA SER A 100 6.97 -1.47 -8.36
C SER A 100 8.15 -0.84 -7.60
N PRO A 101 9.20 -0.38 -8.30
CA PRO A 101 10.34 0.27 -7.66
C PRO A 101 10.01 1.66 -7.11
N ILE A 102 8.90 2.27 -7.52
CA ILE A 102 8.49 3.61 -7.09
C ILE A 102 7.23 3.51 -6.24
N PRO A 103 7.31 3.76 -4.92
CA PRO A 103 6.13 3.78 -4.05
C PRO A 103 5.16 4.92 -4.41
N ALA A 104 3.86 4.65 -4.32
CA ALA A 104 2.81 5.65 -4.58
C ALA A 104 2.96 6.92 -3.72
N THR A 105 3.47 6.78 -2.50
CA THR A 105 3.74 7.89 -1.58
C THR A 105 4.70 8.92 -2.17
N ILE A 106 5.77 8.48 -2.85
CA ILE A 106 6.73 9.38 -3.51
C ILE A 106 6.05 10.17 -4.62
N ILE A 107 5.21 9.52 -5.43
CA ILE A 107 4.48 10.19 -6.52
C ILE A 107 3.52 11.23 -5.97
N VAL A 108 2.83 10.91 -4.87
CA VAL A 108 1.90 11.84 -4.20
C VAL A 108 2.65 13.04 -3.59
N VAL A 109 3.84 12.82 -2.99
CA VAL A 109 4.70 13.91 -2.49
C VAL A 109 5.12 14.83 -3.65
N ILE A 110 5.59 14.27 -4.77
CA ILE A 110 6.00 15.07 -5.95
C ILE A 110 4.81 15.83 -6.54
N ALA A 111 3.63 15.21 -6.59
CA ALA A 111 2.40 15.90 -7.00
C ALA A 111 2.03 17.06 -6.06
N GLY A 112 2.31 16.93 -4.76
CA GLY A 112 2.19 17.98 -3.77
C GLY A 112 3.18 19.13 -4.02
N ILE A 113 4.44 18.84 -4.29
CA ILE A 113 5.50 19.82 -4.63
C ILE A 113 5.06 20.67 -5.83
N LYS A 114 4.56 20.01 -6.86
CA LYS A 114 4.07 20.67 -8.10
C LYS A 114 2.69 21.32 -7.96
N ARG A 115 2.09 21.27 -6.76
CA ARG A 115 0.75 21.83 -6.48
C ARG A 115 -0.34 21.33 -7.43
N THR A 116 -0.22 20.07 -7.91
CA THR A 116 -1.28 19.42 -8.69
C THR A 116 -2.56 19.40 -7.88
N LYS A 117 -3.73 19.48 -8.52
CA LYS A 117 -5.02 19.46 -7.81
C LYS A 117 -5.15 18.18 -6.98
N GLY A 118 -5.14 18.30 -5.65
CA GLY A 118 -5.10 17.15 -4.73
C GLY A 118 -6.28 16.19 -4.90
N TRP A 119 -7.46 16.71 -5.22
CA TRP A 119 -8.63 15.86 -5.45
C TRP A 119 -8.48 14.97 -6.70
N VAL A 120 -7.78 15.46 -7.75
CA VAL A 120 -7.48 14.65 -8.97
C VAL A 120 -6.59 13.48 -8.61
N ILE A 121 -5.53 13.74 -7.85
CA ILE A 121 -4.63 12.67 -7.36
C ILE A 121 -5.40 11.70 -6.47
N GLY A 122 -6.23 12.21 -5.56
CA GLY A 122 -7.08 11.39 -4.68
C GLY A 122 -8.02 10.47 -5.47
N THR A 123 -8.65 10.99 -6.53
CA THR A 123 -9.54 10.19 -7.40
C THR A 123 -8.77 9.09 -8.12
N TYR A 124 -7.62 9.39 -8.72
CA TYR A 124 -6.79 8.36 -9.36
C TYR A 124 -6.39 7.26 -8.39
N VAL A 125 -5.90 7.65 -7.22
CA VAL A 125 -5.46 6.68 -6.21
C VAL A 125 -6.62 5.83 -5.71
N LEU A 126 -7.79 6.43 -5.48
CA LEU A 126 -8.98 5.69 -5.04
C LEU A 126 -9.44 4.69 -6.10
N VAL A 127 -9.51 5.11 -7.36
CA VAL A 127 -9.89 4.22 -8.48
C VAL A 127 -8.91 3.06 -8.60
N TYR A 128 -7.60 3.32 -8.55
CA TYR A 128 -6.60 2.27 -8.61
C TYR A 128 -6.63 1.35 -7.38
N ALA A 129 -6.87 1.91 -6.18
CA ALA A 129 -7.02 1.11 -4.98
C ALA A 129 -8.22 0.15 -5.09
N ILE A 130 -9.36 0.62 -5.56
CA ILE A 130 -10.55 -0.21 -5.78
C ILE A 130 -10.25 -1.28 -6.83
N ALA A 131 -9.68 -0.91 -7.98
CA ALA A 131 -9.33 -1.86 -9.04
C ALA A 131 -8.37 -2.96 -8.53
N LEU A 132 -7.36 -2.57 -7.75
CA LEU A 132 -6.45 -3.52 -7.12
C LEU A 132 -7.18 -4.46 -6.15
N LYS A 133 -8.08 -3.93 -5.30
CA LYS A 133 -8.87 -4.77 -4.38
C LYS A 133 -9.80 -5.73 -5.11
N CYS A 134 -10.46 -5.28 -6.19
CA CYS A 134 -11.27 -6.16 -7.04
C CYS A 134 -10.43 -7.28 -7.66
N PHE A 135 -9.20 -7.00 -8.07
CA PHE A 135 -8.29 -8.04 -8.56
C PHE A 135 -7.97 -9.07 -7.46
N TYR A 136 -7.71 -8.64 -6.23
CA TYR A 136 -7.48 -9.58 -5.12
C TYR A 136 -8.73 -10.34 -4.71
N VAL A 137 -9.93 -9.77 -4.84
CA VAL A 137 -11.21 -10.51 -4.69
C VAL A 137 -11.31 -11.60 -5.76
N TYR A 138 -11.05 -11.27 -7.02
CA TYR A 138 -11.03 -12.26 -8.10
C TYR A 138 -10.06 -13.41 -7.81
N LEU A 139 -8.87 -13.12 -7.34
CA LEU A 139 -7.91 -14.14 -6.93
C LEU A 139 -8.42 -14.97 -5.74
N GLY A 140 -9.06 -14.34 -4.75
CA GLY A 140 -9.63 -15.00 -3.59
C GLY A 140 -10.74 -15.99 -3.99
N LEU A 141 -11.64 -15.58 -4.88
CA LEU A 141 -12.72 -16.46 -5.39
C LEU A 141 -12.19 -17.60 -6.26
N THR A 142 -11.13 -17.35 -7.05
CA THR A 142 -10.59 -18.36 -7.97
C THR A 142 -9.70 -19.39 -7.27
N PHE A 143 -8.91 -18.93 -6.30
CA PHE A 143 -7.87 -19.75 -5.65
C PHE A 143 -8.10 -19.90 -4.14
N GLY A 144 -9.31 -19.64 -3.64
CA GLY A 144 -9.62 -19.53 -2.21
C GLY A 144 -9.10 -20.70 -1.36
N ALA A 145 -9.35 -21.95 -1.76
CA ALA A 145 -8.88 -23.11 -1.02
C ALA A 145 -7.33 -23.16 -0.94
N THR A 146 -6.64 -23.00 -2.06
CA THR A 146 -5.17 -23.02 -2.14
C THR A 146 -4.54 -21.86 -1.38
N VAL A 147 -5.19 -20.68 -1.44
CA VAL A 147 -4.74 -19.49 -0.71
C VAL A 147 -4.84 -19.70 0.79
N ARG A 148 -5.94 -20.28 1.27
CA ARG A 148 -6.14 -20.57 2.70
C ARG A 148 -5.08 -21.53 3.23
N GLU A 149 -4.79 -22.62 2.54
CA GLU A 149 -3.72 -23.55 2.93
C GLU A 149 -2.36 -22.89 2.92
N THR A 150 -2.08 -22.08 1.90
CA THR A 150 -0.81 -21.36 1.79
C THR A 150 -0.64 -20.33 2.91
N LEU A 151 -1.69 -19.56 3.23
CA LEU A 151 -1.66 -18.58 4.32
C LEU A 151 -1.40 -19.23 5.69
N VAL A 152 -2.07 -20.35 5.99
CA VAL A 152 -1.84 -21.11 7.23
C VAL A 152 -0.41 -21.64 7.30
N THR A 153 0.11 -22.11 6.18
CA THR A 153 1.49 -22.61 6.10
C THR A 153 2.50 -21.49 6.31
N ILE A 154 2.33 -20.37 5.62
CA ILE A 154 3.20 -19.18 5.76
C ILE A 154 3.17 -18.66 7.19
N GLU A 155 2.01 -18.57 7.82
CA GLU A 155 1.89 -18.09 9.21
C GLU A 155 2.70 -18.96 10.18
N ARG A 156 2.65 -20.28 10.03
CA ARG A 156 3.45 -21.19 10.85
C ARG A 156 4.94 -20.87 10.73
N TYR A 157 5.45 -20.67 9.52
CA TYR A 157 6.86 -20.35 9.30
C TYR A 157 7.22 -18.93 9.77
N VAL A 158 6.40 -17.94 9.50
CA VAL A 158 6.63 -16.55 9.95
C VAL A 158 6.69 -16.47 11.47
N THR A 159 5.84 -17.20 12.18
CA THR A 159 5.85 -17.25 13.64
C THR A 159 7.20 -17.78 14.16
N TRP A 160 7.69 -18.88 13.60
CA TRP A 160 9.00 -19.45 13.99
C TRP A 160 10.17 -18.53 13.64
N ILE A 161 10.15 -17.91 12.46
CA ILE A 161 11.17 -16.95 12.04
C ILE A 161 11.16 -15.72 12.98
N THR A 162 9.98 -15.23 13.35
CA THR A 162 9.86 -14.10 14.28
C THR A 162 10.44 -14.43 15.66
N PHE A 163 10.14 -15.60 16.19
CA PHE A 163 10.75 -16.04 17.46
C PHE A 163 12.25 -16.22 17.37
N ALA A 164 12.75 -16.76 16.26
CA ALA A 164 14.20 -16.90 16.04
C ALA A 164 14.89 -15.53 15.96
N LEU A 165 14.30 -14.56 15.25
CA LEU A 165 14.82 -13.19 15.17
C LEU A 165 14.80 -12.48 16.52
N LEU A 166 13.70 -12.61 17.28
CA LEU A 166 13.60 -12.05 18.62
C LEU A 166 14.67 -12.67 19.54
N GLY A 167 14.82 -14.00 19.50
CA GLY A 167 15.85 -14.70 20.27
C GLY A 167 17.27 -14.23 19.90
N TYR A 168 17.54 -14.07 18.60
CA TYR A 168 18.79 -13.52 18.12
C TYR A 168 19.03 -12.07 18.60
N MET A 169 18.01 -11.21 18.53
CA MET A 169 18.10 -9.84 19.05
C MET A 169 18.40 -9.82 20.56
N PHE A 170 17.68 -10.64 21.35
CA PHE A 170 17.96 -10.73 22.78
C PHE A 170 19.37 -11.23 23.07
N PHE A 171 19.84 -12.23 22.33
CA PHE A 171 21.18 -12.75 22.48
C PHE A 171 22.27 -11.70 22.14
N THR A 172 22.08 -10.92 21.08
CA THR A 172 23.02 -9.84 20.69
C THR A 172 22.98 -8.63 21.63
N MET A 173 21.87 -8.40 22.35
CA MET A 173 21.80 -7.34 23.35
C MET A 173 22.43 -7.75 24.70
N TRP A 174 22.67 -9.04 24.93
CA TRP A 174 23.21 -9.58 26.17
C TRP A 174 24.71 -9.86 26.11
N LEU A 175 25.29 -9.83 24.91
CA LEU A 175 26.74 -9.91 24.65
C LEU A 175 27.37 -8.52 24.55
#